data_6141eb05f7d7de9a159937987f6064e6
#
_entry.id   6141eb05f7d7de9a159937987f6064e6
#
_cell.length_a   1.000
_cell.length_b   1.000
_cell.length_c   1.000
_cell.angle_alpha   90.00
_cell.angle_beta   90.00
_cell.angle_gamma   90.00
#
_symmetry.space_group_name_H-M   'P 1'
#
loop_
_entity.id
_entity.type
_entity.pdbx_description
1 polymer ?
#
loop_
_entity_poly.entity_id
_entity_poly.type
_entity_poly.pdbx_seq_one_letter_code
_entity_poly.pdbx_strand_id
1 'polypeptide(L)'
;MTELMNIFGQPTGPQSFDQIRISIASPERIRSWSYGEIKKPETINYRTFKPERDGLFCARIFGPIKDYECLCGKYKRMKYRGIICEKCGVEVTLSKVRRERMGHIELASPVAHI
;
A
#
# COMPACT_ATOMS: atom_id res chain seq x y z
N MET A 1 0.53 6.10 1.73
CA MET A 1 0.62 7.50 1.30
C MET A 1 0.26 8.52 2.36
N THR A 2 -0.20 8.07 3.50
CA THR A 2 -0.67 8.96 4.55
C THR A 2 0.39 9.97 4.97
N GLU A 3 1.61 9.49 5.21
CA GLU A 3 2.69 10.39 5.62
C GLU A 3 3.07 11.37 4.52
N LEU A 4 3.10 10.91 3.28
CA LEU A 4 3.39 11.78 2.17
C LEU A 4 2.27 12.82 2.00
N MET A 5 1.03 12.42 2.17
CA MET A 5 -0.11 13.33 2.13
C MET A 5 -0.05 14.32 3.27
N ASN A 6 0.37 13.90 4.44
CA ASN A 6 0.52 14.79 5.57
C ASN A 6 1.60 15.85 5.32
N ILE A 7 2.62 15.50 4.55
CA ILE A 7 3.68 16.44 4.20
C ILE A 7 3.21 17.42 3.13
N PHE A 8 2.52 16.92 2.10
CA PHE A 8 2.18 17.72 0.93
C PHE A 8 0.74 18.16 0.87
N GLY A 9 -0.15 17.38 1.39
CA GLY A 9 -1.55 17.62 1.22
C GLY A 9 -2.33 17.47 2.49
N GLN A 10 -1.77 17.90 3.58
CA GLN A 10 -2.47 17.83 4.85
C GLN A 10 -3.83 18.47 4.71
N PRO A 11 -4.91 17.72 4.83
CA PRO A 11 -6.23 18.18 4.46
C PRO A 11 -6.99 18.86 5.58
N THR A 12 -6.33 19.53 6.47
CA THR A 12 -6.98 20.22 7.59
C THR A 12 -7.28 21.65 7.26
N GLY A 13 -8.15 21.88 6.29
CA GLY A 13 -8.51 23.22 5.88
C GLY A 13 -7.46 23.87 4.99
N PRO A 14 -7.55 25.16 4.77
CA PRO A 14 -6.59 25.85 3.91
C PRO A 14 -5.20 25.77 4.51
N GLN A 15 -4.28 25.29 3.69
CA GLN A 15 -2.89 25.17 4.09
C GLN A 15 -2.11 26.33 3.55
N SER A 16 -1.36 26.97 4.42
CA SER A 16 -0.40 27.97 3.98
C SER A 16 0.99 27.46 4.31
N PHE A 17 1.88 27.53 3.32
CA PHE A 17 3.26 27.11 3.46
C PHE A 17 4.17 28.29 3.25
N ASP A 18 5.12 28.49 4.16
CA ASP A 18 6.19 29.43 3.92
C ASP A 18 7.17 28.89 2.90
N GLN A 19 7.31 27.55 2.86
CA GLN A 19 8.20 26.89 1.92
C GLN A 19 7.83 25.41 1.79
N ILE A 20 8.23 24.82 0.68
CA ILE A 20 8.13 23.38 0.46
C ILE A 20 9.55 22.85 0.35
N ARG A 21 9.84 21.81 1.15
CA ARG A 21 11.15 21.19 1.14
C ARG A 21 11.08 19.81 0.52
N ILE A 22 11.92 19.57 -0.48
CA ILE A 22 12.04 18.28 -1.14
C ILE A 22 13.36 17.66 -0.75
N SER A 23 13.32 16.43 -0.25
CA SER A 23 14.52 15.74 0.17
C SER A 23 14.37 14.23 -0.06
N ILE A 24 15.49 13.51 0.09
CA ILE A 24 15.48 12.07 -0.06
C ILE A 24 15.13 11.45 1.30
N ALA A 25 14.16 10.52 1.30
CA ALA A 25 13.78 9.82 2.52
C ALA A 25 14.81 8.75 2.87
N SER A 26 15.08 8.58 4.16
CA SER A 26 15.96 7.52 4.63
C SER A 26 15.28 6.17 4.49
N PRO A 27 16.04 5.07 4.44
CA PRO A 27 15.44 3.73 4.39
C PRO A 27 14.51 3.45 5.56
N GLU A 28 14.84 3.92 6.74
CA GLU A 28 13.99 3.73 7.92
C GLU A 28 12.65 4.44 7.76
N ARG A 29 12.69 5.65 7.22
CA ARG A 29 11.47 6.42 6.98
C ARG A 29 10.58 5.74 5.93
N ILE A 30 11.19 5.23 4.86
CA ILE A 30 10.46 4.51 3.82
C ILE A 30 9.80 3.26 4.42
N ARG A 31 10.51 2.52 5.25
CA ARG A 31 9.92 1.34 5.90
C ARG A 31 8.77 1.72 6.82
N SER A 32 8.85 2.86 7.49
CA SER A 32 7.77 3.30 8.37
C SER A 32 6.50 3.64 7.60
N TRP A 33 6.62 4.07 6.34
CA TRP A 33 5.46 4.36 5.49
C TRP A 33 4.88 3.12 4.83
N SER A 34 5.67 2.07 4.72
CA SER A 34 5.34 0.89 3.93
C SER A 34 4.38 -0.03 4.67
N TYR A 35 3.49 -0.65 3.92
CA TYR A 35 2.58 -1.67 4.44
C TYR A 35 3.13 -3.09 4.23
N GLY A 36 4.27 -3.22 3.59
CA GLY A 36 4.92 -4.51 3.44
C GLY A 36 6.02 -4.49 2.40
N GLU A 37 6.82 -5.54 2.40
CA GLU A 37 7.92 -5.70 1.47
C GLU A 37 7.47 -6.43 0.21
N ILE A 38 7.83 -5.89 -0.94
CA ILE A 38 7.57 -6.53 -2.24
C ILE A 38 8.76 -7.44 -2.54
N LYS A 39 8.49 -8.73 -2.58
CA LYS A 39 9.55 -9.75 -2.73
C LYS A 39 9.63 -10.35 -4.11
N LYS A 40 8.60 -10.17 -4.93
CA LYS A 40 8.51 -10.78 -6.25
C LYS A 40 8.20 -9.73 -7.30
N PRO A 41 8.74 -9.89 -8.53
CA PRO A 41 8.42 -8.95 -9.61
C PRO A 41 7.08 -9.21 -10.27
N GLU A 42 6.39 -10.28 -9.92
CA GLU A 42 5.10 -10.61 -10.52
C GLU A 42 4.06 -9.54 -10.19
N THR A 43 3.13 -9.33 -11.10
CA THR A 43 2.05 -8.38 -10.91
C THR A 43 0.72 -9.09 -10.68
N ILE A 44 0.26 -9.86 -11.65
CA ILE A 44 -1.00 -10.59 -11.56
C ILE A 44 -0.80 -12.01 -12.05
N ASN A 45 -1.73 -12.87 -11.64
CA ASN A 45 -1.79 -14.24 -12.15
C ASN A 45 -2.60 -14.24 -13.44
N TYR A 46 -2.01 -14.69 -14.54
CA TYR A 46 -2.67 -14.67 -15.84
C TYR A 46 -3.90 -15.58 -15.93
N ARG A 47 -3.97 -16.59 -15.08
CA ARG A 47 -5.12 -17.52 -15.10
C ARG A 47 -6.31 -16.98 -14.34
N THR A 48 -6.06 -16.31 -13.21
CA THR A 48 -7.12 -15.82 -12.33
C THR A 48 -7.29 -14.32 -12.38
N PHE A 49 -6.33 -13.59 -12.96
CA PHE A 49 -6.27 -12.12 -13.00
C PHE A 49 -6.25 -11.49 -11.61
N LYS A 50 -5.84 -12.24 -10.61
CA LYS A 50 -5.71 -11.72 -9.25
C LYS A 50 -4.27 -11.33 -8.98
N PRO A 51 -4.05 -10.32 -8.12
CA PRO A 51 -2.69 -9.93 -7.77
C PRO A 51 -1.91 -11.08 -7.16
N GLU A 52 -0.66 -11.21 -7.56
CA GLU A 52 0.23 -12.21 -6.99
C GLU A 52 0.66 -11.80 -5.58
N ARG A 53 0.75 -12.78 -4.70
CA ARG A 53 1.17 -12.54 -3.32
C ARG A 53 2.63 -12.05 -3.28
N ASP A 54 2.87 -11.04 -2.48
CA ASP A 54 4.18 -10.39 -2.32
C ASP A 54 4.72 -9.75 -3.59
N GLY A 55 3.89 -9.62 -4.61
CA GLY A 55 4.26 -8.98 -5.86
C GLY A 55 3.95 -7.49 -5.87
N LEU A 56 4.12 -6.88 -7.03
CA LEU A 56 3.94 -5.44 -7.18
C LEU A 56 2.50 -4.96 -7.00
N PHE A 57 1.52 -5.87 -7.08
CA PHE A 57 0.12 -5.54 -6.88
C PHE A 57 -0.51 -6.29 -5.71
N CYS A 58 0.30 -6.81 -4.81
CA CYS A 58 -0.14 -7.65 -3.72
C CYS A 58 -1.30 -7.02 -2.92
N ALA A 59 -2.41 -7.73 -2.82
CA ALA A 59 -3.58 -7.24 -2.10
C ALA A 59 -3.33 -7.18 -0.60
N ARG A 60 -2.47 -8.04 -0.07
CA ARG A 60 -2.14 -8.03 1.34
C ARG A 60 -1.38 -6.76 1.74
N ILE A 61 -0.55 -6.26 0.83
CA ILE A 61 0.23 -5.04 1.08
C ILE A 61 -0.62 -3.81 0.80
N PHE A 62 -1.27 -3.77 -0.36
CA PHE A 62 -1.92 -2.56 -0.85
C PHE A 62 -3.41 -2.49 -0.58
N GLY A 63 -4.05 -3.60 -0.29
CA GLY A 63 -5.46 -3.62 0.01
C GLY A 63 -6.28 -4.38 -1.03
N PRO A 64 -7.59 -4.50 -0.81
CA PRO A 64 -8.46 -5.31 -1.67
C PRO A 64 -8.65 -4.64 -3.03
N ILE A 65 -8.92 -5.45 -4.05
CA ILE A 65 -9.20 -4.93 -5.38
C ILE A 65 -10.65 -4.52 -5.54
N LYS A 66 -11.52 -4.93 -4.64
CA LYS A 66 -12.93 -4.55 -4.61
C LYS A 66 -13.30 -4.08 -3.23
N ASP A 67 -14.24 -3.15 -3.14
CA ASP A 67 -14.67 -2.58 -1.87
C ASP A 67 -15.23 -3.66 -0.96
N TYR A 68 -14.72 -3.72 0.26
CA TYR A 68 -15.20 -4.61 1.31
C TYR A 68 -15.17 -6.09 0.94
N GLU A 69 -14.20 -6.49 0.13
CA GLU A 69 -13.97 -7.90 -0.20
C GLU A 69 -12.51 -8.27 0.05
N CYS A 70 -12.29 -9.46 0.61
CA CYS A 70 -10.94 -10.00 0.63
C CYS A 70 -10.64 -10.66 -0.71
N LEU A 71 -9.40 -11.08 -0.90
CA LEU A 71 -8.98 -11.64 -2.18
C LEU A 71 -9.54 -13.03 -2.43
N CYS A 72 -9.62 -13.86 -1.39
CA CYS A 72 -10.10 -15.25 -1.54
C CYS A 72 -11.62 -15.36 -1.57
N GLY A 73 -12.32 -14.29 -1.23
CA GLY A 73 -13.77 -14.28 -1.25
C GLY A 73 -14.45 -14.72 0.05
N LYS A 74 -13.70 -14.98 1.09
CA LYS A 74 -14.27 -15.39 2.38
C LYS A 74 -15.11 -14.28 3.00
N TYR A 75 -14.66 -13.05 2.90
CA TYR A 75 -15.36 -11.88 3.40
C TYR A 75 -15.70 -10.99 2.22
N LYS A 76 -16.98 -10.73 1.99
CA LYS A 76 -17.44 -9.96 0.85
C LYS A 76 -18.40 -8.83 1.18
N ARG A 77 -18.61 -8.55 2.46
CA ARG A 77 -19.63 -7.58 2.86
C ARG A 77 -19.06 -6.52 3.80
N MET A 78 -19.68 -5.35 3.76
CA MET A 78 -19.31 -4.23 4.61
C MET A 78 -19.33 -4.57 6.10
N LYS A 79 -20.15 -5.52 6.52
CA LYS A 79 -20.21 -5.91 7.93
C LYS A 79 -18.90 -6.49 8.44
N TYR A 80 -18.03 -6.92 7.54
CA TYR A 80 -16.71 -7.45 7.90
C TYR A 80 -15.60 -6.41 7.79
N ARG A 81 -15.93 -5.15 7.55
CA ARG A 81 -14.91 -4.13 7.35
C ARG A 81 -13.95 -4.07 8.52
N GLY A 82 -12.69 -3.82 8.22
CA GLY A 82 -11.65 -3.75 9.23
C GLY A 82 -11.08 -5.09 9.65
N ILE A 83 -11.67 -6.19 9.17
CA ILE A 83 -11.19 -7.54 9.47
C ILE A 83 -10.11 -7.90 8.47
N ILE A 84 -9.03 -8.49 8.96
CA ILE A 84 -7.99 -9.03 8.10
C ILE A 84 -8.30 -10.50 7.90
N CYS A 85 -8.47 -10.91 6.63
CA CYS A 85 -8.78 -12.29 6.31
C CYS A 85 -7.63 -13.21 6.73
N GLU A 86 -7.91 -14.20 7.54
CA GLU A 86 -6.89 -15.13 8.01
C GLU A 86 -6.40 -16.07 6.92
N LYS A 87 -7.15 -16.18 5.84
CA LYS A 87 -6.78 -17.07 4.73
C LYS A 87 -5.90 -16.38 3.70
N CYS A 88 -6.24 -15.16 3.27
CA CYS A 88 -5.48 -14.46 2.24
C CYS A 88 -4.71 -13.24 2.78
N GLY A 89 -4.98 -12.83 4.01
CA GLY A 89 -4.27 -11.72 4.64
C GLY A 89 -4.70 -10.34 4.16
N VAL A 90 -5.78 -10.24 3.42
CA VAL A 90 -6.26 -8.98 2.87
C VAL A 90 -7.24 -8.34 3.84
N GLU A 91 -7.05 -7.05 4.11
CA GLU A 91 -7.96 -6.30 4.96
C GLU A 91 -9.23 -5.95 4.20
N VAL A 92 -10.37 -6.14 4.84
CA VAL A 92 -11.67 -5.82 4.24
C VAL A 92 -11.93 -4.32 4.39
N THR A 93 -11.70 -3.57 3.33
CA THR A 93 -11.86 -2.14 3.34
C THR A 93 -12.12 -1.63 1.91
N LEU A 94 -12.12 -0.32 1.73
CA LEU A 94 -12.32 0.27 0.41
C LEU A 94 -11.12 0.02 -0.50
N SER A 95 -11.38 -0.24 -1.78
CA SER A 95 -10.31 -0.48 -2.73
C SER A 95 -9.45 0.75 -3.00
N LYS A 96 -9.95 1.95 -2.71
CA LYS A 96 -9.20 3.18 -2.92
C LYS A 96 -7.90 3.24 -2.11
N VAL A 97 -7.79 2.46 -1.03
CA VAL A 97 -6.57 2.44 -0.22
C VAL A 97 -5.37 1.93 -1.04
N ARG A 98 -5.62 1.22 -2.12
CA ARG A 98 -4.54 0.78 -3.01
C ARG A 98 -3.79 1.96 -3.64
N ARG A 99 -4.42 3.10 -3.74
CA ARG A 99 -3.79 4.33 -4.26
C ARG A 99 -3.06 5.11 -3.18
N GLU A 100 -3.32 4.78 -1.93
CA GLU A 100 -2.78 5.52 -0.79
C GLU A 100 -1.67 4.78 -0.08
N ARG A 101 -1.73 3.45 -0.04
CA ARG A 101 -0.75 2.65 0.68
C ARG A 101 0.53 2.48 -0.11
N MET A 102 1.63 2.47 0.61
CA MET A 102 2.96 2.29 0.03
C MET A 102 3.53 0.95 0.42
N GLY A 103 4.27 0.34 -0.50
CA GLY A 103 5.10 -0.81 -0.22
C GLY A 103 6.56 -0.43 -0.42
N HIS A 104 7.47 -1.33 -0.10
CA HIS A 104 8.88 -1.07 -0.30
C HIS A 104 9.58 -2.30 -0.86
N ILE A 105 10.73 -2.05 -1.48
CA ILE A 105 11.61 -3.09 -2.01
C ILE A 105 12.94 -2.98 -1.31
N GLU A 106 13.39 -4.08 -0.70
CA GLU A 106 14.71 -4.14 -0.09
C GLU A 106 15.72 -4.44 -1.18
N LEU A 107 16.61 -3.50 -1.44
CA LEU A 107 17.64 -3.69 -2.46
C LEU A 107 18.77 -4.55 -1.92
N ALA A 108 19.36 -5.36 -2.79
CA ALA A 108 20.46 -6.23 -2.41
C ALA A 108 21.70 -5.43 -2.03
N SER A 109 21.86 -4.24 -2.60
CA SER A 109 22.97 -3.34 -2.27
C SER A 109 22.48 -1.91 -2.33
N PRO A 110 23.13 -1.00 -1.60
CA PRO A 110 22.75 0.42 -1.64
C PRO A 110 22.94 0.99 -3.04
N VAL A 111 22.07 1.92 -3.41
CA VAL A 111 22.15 2.63 -4.68
C VAL A 111 22.27 4.12 -4.36
N ALA A 112 23.30 4.76 -4.94
CA ALA A 112 23.52 6.17 -4.73
C ALA A 112 22.58 6.99 -5.61
N HIS A 113 22.05 8.07 -5.04
CA HIS A 113 21.27 9.02 -5.82
C HIS A 113 22.21 9.90 -6.63
N ILE A 114 21.87 10.13 -7.87
CA ILE A 114 22.65 10.98 -8.77
C ILE A 114 22.50 12.44 -8.43
#